data_0770c20640fbae5dfdc5ecc1bbeb9bfe
#
_entry.id   0770c20640fbae5dfdc5ecc1bbeb9bfe
#
_cell.length_a   1.000
_cell.length_b   1.000
_cell.length_c   1.000
_cell.angle_alpha   90.00
_cell.angle_beta   90.00
_cell.angle_gamma   90.00
#
_symmetry.space_group_name_H-M   'P 1'
#
loop_
_entity.id
_entity.type
_entity.pdbx_description
1 polymer ?
#
loop_
_entity_poly.entity_id
_entity_poly.type
_entity_poly.pdbx_seq_one_letter_code
_entity_poly.pdbx_strand_id
1 'polypeptide(L)'
;MIPRHFQITIALVLLAILISGVVIIRMTHKEEALTLQAAEAAPVAPVVGGKQEHIQVLMAYDDDQALRWRPAEVFLPADRGLRARETLRYVLAQYLQTPSPHPLGKGSDIKDVYFISDDTMIVDTTAPFADGHPSGIVLEEMTLTSLIETLNANVPGIAKVKFLVDGKERETLAGHADLMSFYQTASVHELAKEFE
;
A
#
# COMPACT_ATOMS: atom_id res chain seq x y z
N MET A 1 45.51 -33.88 0.77
CA MET A 1 44.23 -34.55 1.09
C MET A 1 43.43 -33.65 2.06
N ILE A 2 42.22 -33.24 1.72
CA ILE A 2 41.38 -32.39 2.60
C ILE A 2 40.82 -33.29 3.71
N PRO A 3 40.93 -32.90 4.99
CA PRO A 3 40.43 -33.69 6.11
C PRO A 3 38.89 -33.92 5.99
N ARG A 4 38.42 -35.14 6.34
CA ARG A 4 37.00 -35.51 6.23
C ARG A 4 36.05 -34.54 6.92
N HIS A 5 36.43 -34.02 8.09
CA HIS A 5 35.61 -33.04 8.81
C HIS A 5 35.42 -31.72 8.03
N PHE A 6 36.45 -31.30 7.27
CA PHE A 6 36.36 -30.08 6.43
C PHE A 6 35.42 -30.28 5.24
N GLN A 7 35.42 -31.50 4.65
CA GLN A 7 34.47 -31.85 3.58
C GLN A 7 33.02 -31.85 4.08
N ILE A 8 32.79 -32.36 5.29
CA ILE A 8 31.46 -32.40 5.92
C ILE A 8 30.99 -30.95 6.21
N THR A 9 31.85 -30.10 6.73
CA THR A 9 31.49 -28.68 7.02
C THR A 9 31.13 -27.94 5.73
N ILE A 10 31.89 -28.09 4.66
CA ILE A 10 31.56 -27.48 3.36
C ILE A 10 30.23 -28.01 2.84
N ALA A 11 29.95 -29.28 2.92
CA ALA A 11 28.70 -29.85 2.46
C ALA A 11 27.46 -29.30 3.26
N LEU A 12 27.63 -29.13 4.56
CA LEU A 12 26.56 -28.55 5.41
C LEU A 12 26.31 -27.06 5.09
N VAL A 13 27.38 -26.30 4.84
CA VAL A 13 27.24 -24.87 4.45
C VAL A 13 26.55 -24.75 3.10
N LEU A 14 26.97 -25.56 2.10
CA LEU A 14 26.32 -25.55 0.79
C LEU A 14 24.84 -25.96 0.87
N LEU A 15 24.51 -26.95 1.70
CA LEU A 15 23.13 -27.38 1.94
C LEU A 15 22.29 -26.24 2.58
N ALA A 16 22.85 -25.54 3.55
CA ALA A 16 22.19 -24.40 4.19
C ALA A 16 21.92 -23.25 3.21
N ILE A 17 22.87 -22.92 2.35
CA ILE A 17 22.73 -21.92 1.28
C ILE A 17 21.63 -22.33 0.30
N LEU A 18 21.60 -23.61 -0.10
CA LEU A 18 20.60 -24.12 -1.03
C LEU A 18 19.20 -24.08 -0.44
N ILE A 19 19.02 -24.45 0.83
CA ILE A 19 17.74 -24.36 1.55
C ILE A 19 17.31 -22.90 1.65
N SER A 20 18.20 -21.99 2.04
CA SER A 20 17.92 -20.56 2.13
C SER A 20 17.50 -19.98 0.77
N GLY A 21 18.18 -20.33 -0.30
CA GLY A 21 17.80 -19.91 -1.66
C GLY A 21 16.40 -20.40 -2.07
N VAL A 22 16.07 -21.67 -1.78
CA VAL A 22 14.73 -22.21 -2.07
C VAL A 22 13.63 -21.50 -1.26
N VAL A 23 13.91 -21.18 -0.01
CA VAL A 23 12.95 -20.44 0.84
C VAL A 23 12.70 -19.03 0.28
N ILE A 24 13.76 -18.31 -0.07
CA ILE A 24 13.66 -16.96 -0.66
C ILE A 24 12.86 -17.01 -1.96
N ILE A 25 13.21 -17.92 -2.88
CA ILE A 25 12.50 -18.08 -4.17
C ILE A 25 11.01 -18.40 -3.94
N ARG A 26 10.69 -19.27 -2.99
CA ARG A 26 9.28 -19.59 -2.68
C ARG A 26 8.52 -18.41 -2.09
N MET A 27 9.17 -17.57 -1.29
CA MET A 27 8.54 -16.36 -0.73
C MET A 27 8.25 -15.33 -1.83
N THR A 28 9.23 -15.06 -2.72
CA THR A 28 9.04 -14.13 -3.84
C THR A 28 7.97 -14.60 -4.82
N HIS A 29 7.99 -15.87 -5.24
CA HIS A 29 6.94 -16.40 -6.11
C HIS A 29 5.54 -16.41 -5.49
N LYS A 30 5.44 -16.56 -4.16
CA LYS A 30 4.14 -16.46 -3.49
C LYS A 30 3.58 -15.04 -3.53
N GLU A 31 4.43 -14.03 -3.36
CA GLU A 31 4.02 -12.62 -3.46
C GLU A 31 3.64 -12.23 -4.89
N GLU A 32 4.43 -12.65 -5.89
CA GLU A 32 4.10 -12.46 -7.31
C GLU A 32 2.76 -13.11 -7.70
N ALA A 33 2.52 -14.35 -7.25
CA ALA A 33 1.26 -15.05 -7.54
C ALA A 33 0.05 -14.34 -6.93
N LEU A 34 0.19 -13.77 -5.72
CA LEU A 34 -0.88 -13.02 -5.05
C LEU A 34 -1.19 -11.71 -5.78
N THR A 35 -0.16 -11.00 -6.25
CA THR A 35 -0.34 -9.75 -7.02
C THR A 35 -0.95 -10.01 -8.40
N LEU A 36 -0.54 -11.06 -9.10
CA LEU A 36 -1.15 -11.46 -10.37
C LEU A 36 -2.62 -11.83 -10.19
N GLN A 37 -2.96 -12.55 -9.12
CA GLN A 37 -4.35 -12.91 -8.83
C GLN A 37 -5.22 -11.68 -8.55
N ALA A 38 -4.68 -10.67 -7.86
CA ALA A 38 -5.38 -9.40 -7.65
C ALA A 38 -5.57 -8.62 -8.95
N ALA A 39 -4.56 -8.60 -9.83
CA ALA A 39 -4.63 -7.93 -11.13
C ALA A 39 -5.64 -8.58 -12.09
N GLU A 40 -5.91 -9.88 -11.95
CA GLU A 40 -6.91 -10.62 -12.73
C GLU A 40 -8.33 -10.52 -12.15
N ALA A 41 -8.49 -10.04 -10.91
CA ALA A 41 -9.80 -9.87 -10.30
C ALA A 41 -10.64 -8.85 -11.09
N ALA A 42 -11.93 -9.14 -11.26
CA ALA A 42 -12.81 -8.23 -11.99
C ALA A 42 -12.97 -6.90 -11.24
N PRO A 43 -12.96 -5.76 -11.95
CA PRO A 43 -13.19 -4.45 -11.33
C PRO A 43 -14.50 -4.41 -10.56
N VAL A 44 -14.47 -3.84 -9.38
CA VAL A 44 -15.65 -3.69 -8.53
C VAL A 44 -16.59 -2.65 -9.15
N ALA A 45 -17.87 -2.99 -9.31
CA ALA A 45 -18.87 -2.12 -9.93
C ALA A 45 -18.99 -0.75 -9.22
N PRO A 46 -19.37 0.31 -9.94
CA PRO A 46 -19.61 1.62 -9.33
C PRO A 46 -20.65 1.54 -8.21
N VAL A 47 -20.41 2.23 -7.13
CA VAL A 47 -21.28 2.20 -5.96
C VAL A 47 -22.58 2.94 -6.24
N VAL A 48 -23.69 2.21 -6.24
CA VAL A 48 -25.04 2.78 -6.16
C VAL A 48 -25.57 2.51 -4.76
N GLY A 49 -25.57 3.54 -3.90
CA GLY A 49 -26.14 3.50 -2.57
C GLY A 49 -25.11 3.16 -1.48
N GLY A 50 -24.56 4.18 -0.84
CA GLY A 50 -23.83 4.10 0.42
C GLY A 50 -24.66 4.70 1.56
N LYS A 51 -24.29 4.41 2.80
CA LYS A 51 -24.77 5.09 3.99
C LYS A 51 -23.79 6.20 4.35
N GLN A 52 -24.29 7.39 4.72
CA GLN A 52 -23.45 8.46 5.24
C GLN A 52 -22.85 8.03 6.57
N GLU A 53 -21.54 8.08 6.68
CA GLU A 53 -20.80 7.67 7.86
C GLU A 53 -19.74 8.71 8.22
N HIS A 54 -19.51 8.87 9.52
CA HIS A 54 -18.40 9.66 10.05
C HIS A 54 -17.15 8.79 10.06
N ILE A 55 -16.10 9.26 9.41
CA ILE A 55 -14.79 8.60 9.35
C ILE A 55 -13.69 9.53 9.83
N GLN A 56 -12.52 8.97 10.12
CA GLN A 56 -11.31 9.72 10.39
C GLN A 56 -10.35 9.53 9.21
N VAL A 57 -9.82 10.60 8.68
CA VAL A 57 -8.82 10.57 7.60
C VAL A 57 -7.54 11.23 8.07
N LEU A 58 -6.42 10.59 7.81
CA LEU A 58 -5.11 11.14 8.08
C LEU A 58 -4.65 11.95 6.86
N MET A 59 -4.49 13.24 7.02
CA MET A 59 -4.13 14.16 5.93
C MET A 59 -2.69 14.62 6.03
N ALA A 60 -1.98 14.57 4.90
CA ALA A 60 -0.63 15.09 4.75
C ALA A 60 -0.64 16.60 4.49
N TYR A 61 0.33 17.31 5.07
CA TYR A 61 0.58 18.75 4.93
C TYR A 61 2.05 18.98 4.59
N ASP A 62 2.33 19.41 3.36
CA ASP A 62 3.69 19.56 2.86
C ASP A 62 4.45 20.73 3.51
N ASP A 63 3.74 21.80 3.85
CA ASP A 63 4.33 23.03 4.38
C ASP A 63 5.13 22.82 5.67
N ASP A 64 4.66 21.93 6.53
CA ASP A 64 5.29 21.60 7.80
C ASP A 64 5.64 20.10 7.95
N GLN A 65 5.51 19.35 6.86
CA GLN A 65 5.82 17.92 6.79
C GLN A 65 5.09 17.12 7.90
N ALA A 66 3.81 17.39 8.08
CA ALA A 66 3.02 16.81 9.15
C ALA A 66 1.84 16.01 8.64
N LEU A 67 1.43 14.99 9.42
CA LEU A 67 0.19 14.25 9.24
C LEU A 67 -0.81 14.67 10.33
N ARG A 68 -2.06 14.91 9.93
CA ARG A 68 -3.12 15.33 10.88
C ARG A 68 -4.41 14.60 10.63
N TRP A 69 -4.99 14.05 11.69
CA TRP A 69 -6.32 13.45 11.65
C TRP A 69 -7.40 14.51 11.43
N ARG A 70 -8.33 14.20 10.53
CA ARG A 70 -9.49 15.04 10.21
C ARG A 70 -10.76 14.20 10.20
N PRO A 71 -11.83 14.66 10.86
CA PRO A 71 -13.14 14.04 10.69
C PRO A 71 -13.68 14.33 9.29
N ALA A 72 -14.38 13.36 8.72
CA ALA A 72 -15.04 13.48 7.43
C ALA A 72 -16.39 12.76 7.44
N GLU A 73 -17.30 13.20 6.58
CA GLU A 73 -18.57 12.53 6.32
C GLU A 73 -18.56 12.03 4.87
N VAL A 74 -18.66 10.73 4.70
CA VAL A 74 -18.55 10.08 3.40
C VAL A 74 -19.66 9.04 3.23
N PHE A 75 -20.21 8.93 2.02
CA PHE A 75 -21.12 7.84 1.69
C PHE A 75 -20.32 6.59 1.42
N LEU A 76 -20.39 5.61 2.32
CA LEU A 76 -19.64 4.37 2.24
C LEU A 76 -20.55 3.17 2.04
N PRO A 77 -20.22 2.29 1.09
CA PRO A 77 -20.92 1.03 0.89
C PRO A 77 -20.65 0.04 2.03
N ALA A 78 -21.52 -0.96 2.14
CA ALA A 78 -21.35 -2.05 3.11
C ALA A 78 -20.25 -3.04 2.69
N ASP A 79 -20.02 -3.19 1.40
CA ASP A 79 -18.95 -4.04 0.88
C ASP A 79 -17.58 -3.51 1.30
N ARG A 80 -16.74 -4.39 1.81
CA ARG A 80 -15.44 -4.04 2.41
C ARG A 80 -14.44 -3.48 1.40
N GLY A 81 -14.41 -4.03 0.19
CA GLY A 81 -13.51 -3.57 -0.88
C GLY A 81 -13.94 -2.21 -1.43
N LEU A 82 -15.24 -2.07 -1.71
CA LEU A 82 -15.81 -0.80 -2.15
C LEU A 82 -15.65 0.28 -1.08
N ARG A 83 -15.86 -0.07 0.18
CA ARG A 83 -15.65 0.84 1.33
C ARG A 83 -14.21 1.34 1.36
N ALA A 84 -13.23 0.44 1.28
CA ALA A 84 -11.82 0.80 1.25
C ALA A 84 -11.50 1.74 0.07
N ARG A 85 -11.98 1.41 -1.13
CA ARG A 85 -11.80 2.22 -2.33
C ARG A 85 -12.36 3.63 -2.18
N GLU A 86 -13.61 3.76 -1.73
CA GLU A 86 -14.25 5.07 -1.60
C GLU A 86 -13.63 5.90 -0.47
N THR A 87 -13.15 5.26 0.60
CA THR A 87 -12.38 5.93 1.67
C THR A 87 -11.09 6.54 1.12
N LEU A 88 -10.32 5.77 0.34
CA LEU A 88 -9.09 6.28 -0.29
C LEU A 88 -9.37 7.35 -1.34
N ARG A 89 -10.40 7.19 -2.16
CA ARG A 89 -10.82 8.20 -3.14
C ARG A 89 -11.17 9.52 -2.49
N TYR A 90 -11.81 9.47 -1.32
CA TYR A 90 -12.08 10.69 -0.56
C TYR A 90 -10.79 11.42 -0.20
N VAL A 91 -9.77 10.72 0.30
CA VAL A 91 -8.45 11.33 0.62
C VAL A 91 -7.82 11.93 -0.62
N LEU A 92 -7.74 11.18 -1.72
CA LEU A 92 -7.18 11.68 -2.98
C LEU A 92 -7.94 12.90 -3.51
N ALA A 93 -9.27 12.92 -3.37
CA ALA A 93 -10.06 14.08 -3.77
C ALA A 93 -9.70 15.35 -3.00
N GLN A 94 -9.28 15.24 -1.73
CA GLN A 94 -8.79 16.40 -0.96
C GLN A 94 -7.44 16.87 -1.50
N TYR A 95 -6.55 15.94 -1.88
CA TYR A 95 -5.23 16.26 -2.45
C TYR A 95 -5.29 16.83 -3.87
N LEU A 96 -6.36 16.56 -4.59
CA LEU A 96 -6.59 17.09 -5.94
C LEU A 96 -7.29 18.46 -5.98
N GLN A 97 -7.71 18.99 -4.83
CA GLN A 97 -8.31 20.33 -4.74
C GLN A 97 -7.24 21.43 -4.94
N THR A 98 -7.71 22.64 -5.20
CA THR A 98 -6.84 23.83 -5.26
C THR A 98 -7.42 24.92 -4.36
N PRO A 99 -6.72 25.36 -3.32
CA PRO A 99 -5.39 24.89 -2.87
C PRO A 99 -5.45 23.50 -2.23
N SER A 100 -4.33 22.74 -2.32
CA SER A 100 -4.18 21.44 -1.69
C SER A 100 -3.07 21.52 -0.63
N PRO A 101 -3.26 20.86 0.53
CA PRO A 101 -2.18 20.76 1.53
C PRO A 101 -1.08 19.79 1.10
N HIS A 102 -1.38 18.88 0.16
CA HIS A 102 -0.49 17.84 -0.36
C HIS A 102 -0.87 17.56 -1.83
N PRO A 103 -0.39 18.37 -2.78
CA PRO A 103 -0.83 18.33 -4.17
C PRO A 103 -0.35 17.04 -4.88
N LEU A 104 -1.27 16.32 -5.51
CA LEU A 104 -1.00 15.16 -6.34
C LEU A 104 -1.20 15.47 -7.83
N GLY A 105 -0.64 14.61 -8.68
CA GLY A 105 -0.81 14.68 -10.12
C GLY A 105 -2.27 14.60 -10.53
N LYS A 106 -2.67 15.46 -11.47
CA LYS A 106 -4.04 15.45 -12.02
C LYS A 106 -4.36 14.08 -12.64
N GLY A 107 -5.47 13.50 -12.25
CA GLY A 107 -5.90 12.17 -12.69
C GLY A 107 -5.45 11.04 -11.74
N SER A 108 -4.80 11.37 -10.61
CA SER A 108 -4.58 10.40 -9.54
C SER A 108 -5.92 9.87 -9.02
N ASP A 109 -6.10 8.55 -9.02
CA ASP A 109 -7.31 7.88 -8.52
C ASP A 109 -6.98 6.48 -8.03
N ILE A 110 -7.89 5.90 -7.26
CA ILE A 110 -7.90 4.48 -6.90
C ILE A 110 -8.78 3.76 -7.93
N LYS A 111 -8.18 2.89 -8.72
CA LYS A 111 -8.91 2.07 -9.69
C LYS A 111 -9.73 1.01 -8.99
N ASP A 112 -9.06 0.25 -8.14
CA ASP A 112 -9.72 -0.83 -7.42
C ASP A 112 -8.99 -1.22 -6.13
N VAL A 113 -9.67 -2.03 -5.29
CA VAL A 113 -9.12 -2.57 -4.05
C VAL A 113 -9.50 -4.04 -3.95
N TYR A 114 -8.50 -4.89 -3.75
CA TYR A 114 -8.64 -6.34 -3.69
C TYR A 114 -8.21 -6.86 -2.32
N PHE A 115 -9.05 -7.71 -1.71
CA PHE A 115 -8.66 -8.50 -0.55
C PHE A 115 -8.18 -9.88 -1.01
N ILE A 116 -6.90 -10.19 -0.81
CA ILE A 116 -6.31 -11.50 -1.14
C ILE A 116 -6.33 -12.45 0.05
N SER A 117 -6.57 -11.92 1.25
CA SER A 117 -6.91 -12.64 2.47
C SER A 117 -7.73 -11.72 3.37
N ASP A 118 -8.16 -12.21 4.54
CA ASP A 118 -8.96 -11.42 5.49
C ASP A 118 -8.22 -10.16 5.98
N ASP A 119 -6.90 -10.18 6.01
CA ASP A 119 -6.04 -9.15 6.56
C ASP A 119 -5.10 -8.48 5.54
N THR A 120 -5.09 -8.94 4.29
CA THR A 120 -4.14 -8.47 3.27
C THR A 120 -4.89 -7.85 2.09
N MET A 121 -4.54 -6.62 1.76
CA MET A 121 -5.17 -5.80 0.74
C MET A 121 -4.17 -5.39 -0.34
N ILE A 122 -4.64 -5.33 -1.59
CA ILE A 122 -3.95 -4.69 -2.71
C ILE A 122 -4.78 -3.49 -3.16
N VAL A 123 -4.13 -2.36 -3.31
CA VAL A 123 -4.69 -1.10 -3.82
C VAL A 123 -4.12 -0.84 -5.21
N ASP A 124 -4.97 -0.89 -6.23
CA ASP A 124 -4.60 -0.52 -7.59
C ASP A 124 -4.88 0.95 -7.85
N THR A 125 -3.85 1.70 -8.21
CA THR A 125 -3.90 3.14 -8.48
C THR A 125 -3.76 3.41 -9.99
N THR A 126 -4.13 4.61 -10.41
CA THR A 126 -3.88 5.06 -11.77
C THR A 126 -2.42 5.44 -12.00
N ALA A 127 -1.92 5.36 -13.25
CA ALA A 127 -0.57 5.83 -13.59
C ALA A 127 -0.31 7.28 -13.16
N PRO A 128 -1.23 8.26 -13.31
CA PRO A 128 -1.03 9.62 -12.83
C PRO A 128 -0.75 9.74 -11.32
N PHE A 129 -1.21 8.79 -10.49
CA PHE A 129 -0.91 8.78 -9.06
C PHE A 129 0.60 8.68 -8.80
N ALA A 130 1.30 7.88 -9.59
CA ALA A 130 2.74 7.69 -9.46
C ALA A 130 3.55 8.62 -10.39
N ASP A 131 3.15 8.76 -11.66
CA ASP A 131 3.88 9.56 -12.65
C ASP A 131 3.78 11.06 -12.40
N GLY A 132 2.69 11.49 -11.80
CA GLY A 132 2.44 12.89 -11.43
C GLY A 132 2.71 13.22 -9.97
N HIS A 133 3.21 12.28 -9.19
CA HIS A 133 3.52 12.50 -7.77
C HIS A 133 4.77 13.36 -7.63
N PRO A 134 4.78 14.36 -6.73
CA PRO A 134 6.00 15.09 -6.39
C PRO A 134 7.05 14.14 -5.81
N SER A 135 8.25 14.11 -6.41
CA SER A 135 9.33 13.23 -5.94
C SER A 135 9.95 13.77 -4.65
N GLY A 136 10.15 12.89 -3.68
CA GLY A 136 10.80 13.21 -2.41
C GLY A 136 10.50 12.16 -1.34
N ILE A 137 11.52 11.75 -0.58
CA ILE A 137 11.39 10.70 0.45
C ILE A 137 10.21 11.00 1.37
N VAL A 138 10.20 12.17 2.00
CA VAL A 138 9.17 12.57 2.96
C VAL A 138 7.79 12.68 2.31
N LEU A 139 7.69 13.27 1.12
CA LEU A 139 6.42 13.44 0.41
C LEU A 139 5.77 12.11 0.04
N GLU A 140 6.57 11.19 -0.50
CA GLU A 140 6.11 9.85 -0.88
C GLU A 140 5.70 9.02 0.35
N GLU A 141 6.50 9.07 1.43
CA GLU A 141 6.19 8.42 2.71
C GLU A 141 4.91 8.96 3.34
N MET A 142 4.72 10.29 3.37
CA MET A 142 3.51 10.91 3.90
C MET A 142 2.27 10.52 3.10
N THR A 143 2.37 10.43 1.77
CA THR A 143 1.26 9.95 0.93
C THR A 143 0.84 8.54 1.31
N LEU A 144 1.78 7.59 1.29
CA LEU A 144 1.46 6.19 1.58
C LEU A 144 1.00 5.99 3.03
N THR A 145 1.64 6.67 3.99
CA THR A 145 1.26 6.64 5.40
C THR A 145 -0.15 7.18 5.60
N SER A 146 -0.49 8.31 5.00
CA SER A 146 -1.83 8.91 5.03
C SER A 146 -2.91 7.94 4.53
N LEU A 147 -2.67 7.30 3.39
CA LEU A 147 -3.61 6.34 2.80
C LEU A 147 -3.75 5.08 3.66
N ILE A 148 -2.64 4.48 4.09
CA ILE A 148 -2.65 3.23 4.86
C ILE A 148 -3.27 3.44 6.25
N GLU A 149 -2.93 4.50 6.96
CA GLU A 149 -3.51 4.80 8.27
C GLU A 149 -5.00 5.14 8.18
N THR A 150 -5.40 5.88 7.13
CA THR A 150 -6.83 6.11 6.87
C THR A 150 -7.59 4.80 6.64
N LEU A 151 -7.00 3.86 5.89
CA LEU A 151 -7.59 2.51 5.73
C LEU A 151 -7.68 1.77 7.06
N ASN A 152 -6.59 1.74 7.81
CA ASN A 152 -6.52 1.06 9.10
C ASN A 152 -7.57 1.56 10.09
N ALA A 153 -7.84 2.86 10.11
CA ALA A 153 -8.85 3.47 10.97
C ALA A 153 -10.30 3.16 10.56
N ASN A 154 -10.58 2.94 9.27
CA ASN A 154 -11.95 2.86 8.75
C ASN A 154 -12.35 1.49 8.18
N VAL A 155 -11.37 0.59 7.98
CA VAL A 155 -11.59 -0.76 7.46
C VAL A 155 -10.92 -1.77 8.41
N PRO A 156 -11.66 -2.33 9.37
CA PRO A 156 -11.08 -3.17 10.42
C PRO A 156 -10.36 -4.43 9.89
N GLY A 157 -9.30 -4.83 10.58
CA GLY A 157 -8.62 -6.10 10.39
C GLY A 157 -7.63 -6.13 9.21
N ILE A 158 -7.18 -4.97 8.71
CA ILE A 158 -6.11 -4.91 7.70
C ILE A 158 -4.76 -4.96 8.42
N ALA A 159 -3.91 -5.92 8.06
CA ALA A 159 -2.54 -6.03 8.56
C ALA A 159 -1.50 -5.67 7.49
N LYS A 160 -1.84 -5.86 6.20
CA LYS A 160 -0.90 -5.64 5.09
C LYS A 160 -1.58 -4.94 3.92
N VAL A 161 -0.86 -3.98 3.35
CA VAL A 161 -1.29 -3.24 2.15
C VAL A 161 -0.16 -3.25 1.12
N LYS A 162 -0.48 -3.51 -0.14
CA LYS A 162 0.43 -3.34 -1.28
C LYS A 162 -0.21 -2.43 -2.32
N PHE A 163 0.61 -1.64 -2.99
CA PHE A 163 0.15 -0.77 -4.07
C PHE A 163 0.56 -1.32 -5.44
N LEU A 164 -0.36 -1.23 -6.39
CA LEU A 164 -0.12 -1.43 -7.82
C LEU A 164 -0.37 -0.12 -8.55
N VAL A 165 0.20 0.03 -9.74
CA VAL A 165 -0.02 1.15 -10.65
C VAL A 165 -0.51 0.59 -11.98
N ASP A 166 -1.76 0.90 -12.35
CA ASP A 166 -2.44 0.34 -13.53
C ASP A 166 -2.39 -1.19 -13.58
N GLY A 167 -2.63 -1.84 -12.43
CA GLY A 167 -2.65 -3.30 -12.29
C GLY A 167 -1.27 -3.96 -12.34
N LYS A 168 -0.20 -3.19 -12.27
CA LYS A 168 1.19 -3.68 -12.37
C LYS A 168 2.01 -3.29 -11.15
N GLU A 169 2.98 -4.14 -10.82
CA GLU A 169 4.01 -3.78 -9.87
C GLU A 169 4.87 -2.63 -10.41
N ARG A 170 5.30 -1.77 -9.51
CA ARG A 170 6.21 -0.67 -9.77
C ARG A 170 7.23 -0.61 -8.64
N GLU A 171 8.50 -0.30 -8.95
CA GLU A 171 9.57 -0.30 -7.96
C GLU A 171 9.34 0.75 -6.87
N THR A 172 9.01 1.98 -7.28
CA THR A 172 8.81 3.09 -6.35
C THR A 172 7.61 3.95 -6.75
N LEU A 173 7.07 4.73 -5.82
CA LEU A 173 6.00 5.67 -6.11
C LEU A 173 6.47 6.76 -7.09
N ALA A 174 7.46 7.57 -6.69
CA ALA A 174 8.04 8.62 -7.51
C ALA A 174 9.57 8.70 -7.38
N GLY A 175 10.21 7.58 -7.05
CA GLY A 175 11.66 7.42 -6.97
C GLY A 175 12.20 6.99 -5.61
N HIS A 176 11.39 7.01 -4.53
CA HIS A 176 11.87 6.73 -3.17
C HIS A 176 11.05 5.66 -2.44
N ALA A 177 9.75 5.86 -2.24
CA ALA A 177 8.93 4.92 -1.49
C ALA A 177 8.74 3.61 -2.25
N ASP A 178 9.11 2.49 -1.64
CA ASP A 178 9.06 1.14 -2.22
C ASP A 178 7.61 0.67 -2.44
N LEU A 179 7.23 0.32 -3.66
CA LEU A 179 5.94 -0.28 -3.96
C LEU A 179 6.02 -1.79 -4.24
N MET A 180 7.22 -2.37 -4.21
CA MET A 180 7.40 -3.82 -4.44
C MET A 180 6.99 -4.64 -3.23
N SER A 181 7.13 -4.11 -2.02
CA SER A 181 6.87 -4.80 -0.77
C SER A 181 5.46 -4.54 -0.24
N PHE A 182 5.00 -5.43 0.66
CA PHE A 182 3.80 -5.18 1.47
C PHE A 182 4.14 -4.27 2.65
N TYR A 183 3.37 -3.21 2.83
CA TYR A 183 3.39 -2.37 4.01
C TYR A 183 2.66 -3.06 5.17
N GLN A 184 3.34 -3.26 6.29
CA GLN A 184 2.71 -3.72 7.53
C GLN A 184 2.04 -2.53 8.21
N THR A 185 0.73 -2.59 8.44
CA THR A 185 -0.02 -1.46 9.04
C THR A 185 0.55 -1.05 10.40
N ALA A 186 1.03 -2.02 11.20
CA ALA A 186 1.67 -1.73 12.48
C ALA A 186 2.96 -0.90 12.33
N SER A 187 3.78 -1.18 11.32
CA SER A 187 5.01 -0.41 11.06
C SER A 187 4.70 0.99 10.53
N VAL A 188 3.68 1.10 9.68
CA VAL A 188 3.22 2.40 9.16
C VAL A 188 2.63 3.24 10.29
N HIS A 189 1.93 2.64 11.25
CA HIS A 189 1.41 3.33 12.42
C HIS A 189 2.53 3.95 13.29
N GLU A 190 3.65 3.24 13.46
CA GLU A 190 4.81 3.81 14.17
C GLU A 190 5.45 4.95 13.36
N LEU A 191 5.56 4.80 12.05
CA LEU A 191 6.07 5.86 11.16
C LEU A 191 5.17 7.10 11.19
N ALA A 192 3.84 6.94 11.22
CA ALA A 192 2.90 8.05 11.28
C ALA A 192 3.16 8.99 12.45
N LYS A 193 3.56 8.45 13.61
CA LYS A 193 3.88 9.23 14.83
C LYS A 193 5.08 10.16 14.67
N GLU A 194 5.97 9.88 13.72
CA GLU A 194 7.12 10.74 13.43
C GLU A 194 6.70 12.03 12.71
N PHE A 195 5.50 12.02 12.12
CA PHE A 195 4.91 13.14 11.37
C PHE A 195 3.76 13.86 12.13
N GLU A 196 3.36 13.40 13.31
CA GLU A 196 2.33 14.04 14.16
C GLU A 196 2.95 15.17 15.06
#